data_01e53473361935a3d74fdb5b3ab9b5f6
#
_entry.id   01e53473361935a3d74fdb5b3ab9b5f6
#
_cell.length_a   1.000
_cell.length_b   1.000
_cell.length_c   1.000
_cell.angle_alpha   90.00
_cell.angle_beta   90.00
_cell.angle_gamma   90.00
#
_symmetry.space_group_name_H-M   'P 1'
#
loop_
_entity.id
_entity.type
_entity.pdbx_description
1 polymer ?
#
loop_
_entity_poly.entity_id
_entity_poly.type
_entity_poly.pdbx_seq_one_letter_code
_entity_poly.pdbx_strand_id
1 'polypeptide(L)'
;METYTIIYLVVAVLFTAVITYIITSKSNKKDSISELKSGNTETDKKTIATLENKLADKERRINELNNQISSISEKSNTPTDNTSALLDAKRKIETLEEEIEDLEDENDNNKRKFKKEKESLEETINDKNKEIESFSNKIEEIKEELSDKTKEIAIKNDSISFIQEILCAKGISDQETQKLHQRVDLITNFIRNEIRDAFNRCDLELEVEDDAYFFNQGLEQWAITSKKRWIQNKTSIAFVGEFSAGKTSIVNRIISQDDPKAPTLPVSTKASTAIPTYISGGLITDFTFVAPNNEQKSITENSFKRVKKEVLDQVKGISSLIKYFVMTYKNDNLKEISILDTPGFNSNDSEDAERTIEVINECDALFWVFDVNAGKSTDNPLNLSKSTSTSRCM
;
A
#
# COMPACT_ATOMS: atom_id res chain seq x y z
N MET A 1 13.82 -0.28 21.81
CA MET A 1 13.48 0.61 20.66
C MET A 1 14.73 1.20 19.97
N GLU A 2 15.78 1.55 20.71
CA GLU A 2 16.98 2.20 20.15
C GLU A 2 17.83 1.32 19.20
N THR A 3 17.91 0.02 19.44
CA THR A 3 18.73 -0.89 18.60
C THR A 3 18.17 -1.08 17.18
N TYR A 4 16.85 -1.12 17.02
CA TYR A 4 16.22 -1.25 15.68
C TYR A 4 16.31 0.03 14.86
N THR A 5 16.24 1.19 15.51
CA THR A 5 16.42 2.50 14.86
C THR A 5 17.83 2.66 14.31
N ILE A 6 18.83 2.19 15.03
CA ILE A 6 20.24 2.22 14.60
C ILE A 6 20.47 1.29 13.40
N ILE A 7 19.90 0.08 13.42
CA ILE A 7 19.99 -0.86 12.28
C ILE A 7 19.33 -0.27 11.03
N TYR A 8 18.16 0.36 11.16
CA TYR A 8 17.46 1.02 10.05
C TYR A 8 18.27 2.18 9.46
N LEU A 9 18.93 2.96 10.32
CA LEU A 9 19.75 4.09 9.89
C LEU A 9 21.02 3.62 9.17
N VAL A 10 21.66 2.55 9.63
CA VAL A 10 22.82 1.95 8.98
C VAL A 10 22.46 1.35 7.61
N VAL A 11 21.34 0.65 7.51
CA VAL A 11 20.85 0.09 6.24
C VAL A 11 20.50 1.20 5.25
N ALA A 12 19.85 2.29 5.69
CA ALA A 12 19.53 3.43 4.84
C ALA A 12 20.78 4.15 4.32
N VAL A 13 21.81 4.32 5.17
CA VAL A 13 23.09 4.93 4.78
C VAL A 13 23.86 4.05 3.80
N LEU A 14 23.89 2.74 4.00
CA LEU A 14 24.51 1.81 3.05
C LEU A 14 23.79 1.80 1.71
N PHE A 15 22.47 1.85 1.71
CA PHE A 15 21.66 1.87 0.49
C PHE A 15 21.85 3.17 -0.31
N THR A 16 21.91 4.32 0.35
CA THR A 16 22.22 5.60 -0.29
C THR A 16 23.65 5.64 -0.82
N ALA A 17 24.61 5.07 -0.12
CA ALA A 17 26.00 4.97 -0.58
C ALA A 17 26.12 4.09 -1.83
N VAL A 18 25.46 2.95 -1.89
CA VAL A 18 25.44 2.06 -3.06
C VAL A 18 24.76 2.73 -4.27
N ILE A 19 23.63 3.40 -4.07
CA ILE A 19 22.95 4.15 -5.14
C ILE A 19 23.85 5.27 -5.67
N THR A 20 24.49 6.03 -4.79
CA THR A 20 25.40 7.11 -5.18
C THR A 20 26.61 6.56 -5.94
N TYR A 21 27.18 5.43 -5.51
CA TYR A 21 28.28 4.74 -6.22
C TYR A 21 27.84 4.28 -7.62
N ILE A 22 26.65 3.72 -7.77
CA ILE A 22 26.12 3.28 -9.09
C ILE A 22 25.89 4.48 -10.01
N ILE A 23 25.35 5.58 -9.50
CA ILE A 23 25.09 6.80 -10.28
C ILE A 23 26.39 7.45 -10.71
N THR A 24 27.38 7.60 -9.83
CA THR A 24 28.71 8.18 -10.15
C THR A 24 29.52 7.29 -11.08
N SER A 25 29.48 5.97 -10.89
CA SER A 25 30.09 5.00 -11.80
C SER A 25 29.47 5.03 -13.19
N LYS A 26 28.16 5.27 -13.30
CA LYS A 26 27.44 5.38 -14.58
C LYS A 26 27.74 6.71 -15.29
N SER A 27 27.91 7.81 -14.55
CA SER A 27 28.34 9.11 -15.09
C SER A 27 29.75 9.07 -15.63
N ASN A 28 30.71 8.55 -14.84
CA ASN A 28 32.10 8.43 -15.27
C ASN A 28 32.30 7.49 -16.47
N LYS A 29 31.49 6.43 -16.58
CA LYS A 29 31.51 5.55 -17.77
C LYS A 29 30.93 6.23 -19.02
N LYS A 30 29.95 7.11 -18.86
CA LYS A 30 29.35 7.83 -20.00
C LYS A 30 30.31 8.88 -20.55
N ASP A 31 31.05 9.54 -19.68
CA ASP A 31 32.06 10.55 -20.06
C ASP A 31 33.29 9.90 -20.72
N SER A 32 33.78 8.76 -20.18
CA SER A 32 34.90 8.01 -20.79
C SER A 32 34.55 7.37 -22.14
N ILE A 33 33.29 6.94 -22.36
CA ILE A 33 32.83 6.43 -23.66
C ILE A 33 32.65 7.57 -24.67
N SER A 34 32.25 8.78 -24.23
CA SER A 34 32.18 9.96 -25.13
C SER A 34 33.56 10.45 -25.54
N GLU A 35 34.54 10.43 -24.65
CA GLU A 35 35.94 10.76 -24.95
C GLU A 35 36.62 9.73 -25.86
N LEU A 36 36.42 8.43 -25.68
CA LEU A 36 36.92 7.37 -26.57
C LEU A 36 36.29 7.45 -27.97
N LYS A 37 35.01 7.81 -28.10
CA LYS A 37 34.35 8.02 -29.40
C LYS A 37 34.84 9.26 -30.14
N SER A 38 35.25 10.30 -29.40
CA SER A 38 35.77 11.54 -30.00
C SER A 38 37.23 11.41 -30.43
N GLY A 39 38.09 10.73 -29.66
CA GLY A 39 39.53 10.63 -29.91
C GLY A 39 39.90 9.81 -31.15
N ASN A 40 39.37 8.59 -31.28
CA ASN A 40 39.74 7.69 -32.39
C ASN A 40 39.22 8.16 -33.74
N THR A 41 37.97 8.64 -33.81
CA THR A 41 37.41 9.15 -35.09
C THR A 41 38.08 10.40 -35.59
N GLU A 42 38.64 11.23 -34.72
CA GLU A 42 39.31 12.48 -35.09
C GLU A 42 40.73 12.23 -35.55
N THR A 43 41.42 11.27 -34.94
CA THR A 43 42.77 10.85 -35.35
C THR A 43 42.75 10.18 -36.73
N ASP A 44 41.78 9.29 -36.98
CA ASP A 44 41.63 8.58 -38.26
C ASP A 44 41.21 9.53 -39.38
N LYS A 45 40.32 10.47 -39.11
CA LYS A 45 39.94 11.55 -40.04
C LYS A 45 41.14 12.43 -40.38
N LYS A 46 41.99 12.78 -39.42
CA LYS A 46 43.23 13.56 -39.65
C LYS A 46 44.21 12.78 -40.51
N THR A 47 44.35 11.48 -40.29
CA THR A 47 45.24 10.61 -41.08
C THR A 47 44.78 10.54 -42.52
N ILE A 48 43.50 10.29 -42.81
CA ILE A 48 42.91 10.27 -44.13
C ILE A 48 43.10 11.64 -44.84
N ALA A 49 42.75 12.73 -44.17
CA ALA A 49 42.93 14.09 -44.71
C ALA A 49 44.40 14.42 -45.02
N THR A 50 45.35 13.87 -44.25
CA THR A 50 46.78 14.06 -44.51
C THR A 50 47.23 13.30 -45.76
N LEU A 51 46.73 12.10 -45.99
CA LEU A 51 46.99 11.30 -47.16
C LEU A 51 46.37 11.95 -48.42
N GLU A 52 45.15 12.41 -48.35
CA GLU A 52 44.48 13.13 -49.44
C GLU A 52 45.21 14.41 -49.83
N ASN A 53 45.74 15.17 -48.85
CA ASN A 53 46.56 16.34 -49.15
C ASN A 53 47.88 16.00 -49.82
N LYS A 54 48.56 14.90 -49.39
CA LYS A 54 49.80 14.43 -50.03
C LYS A 54 49.54 14.00 -51.47
N LEU A 55 48.43 13.30 -51.72
CA LEU A 55 48.03 12.90 -53.06
C LEU A 55 47.84 14.11 -54.00
N ALA A 56 47.02 15.07 -53.54
CA ALA A 56 46.77 16.32 -54.30
C ALA A 56 48.03 17.11 -54.59
N ASP A 57 49.03 17.11 -53.70
CA ASP A 57 50.31 17.78 -53.92
C ASP A 57 51.18 17.08 -54.98
N LYS A 58 51.16 15.72 -54.99
CA LYS A 58 51.83 14.95 -55.99
C LYS A 58 51.22 15.09 -57.40
N GLU A 59 49.86 15.08 -57.47
CA GLU A 59 49.14 15.32 -58.72
C GLU A 59 49.45 16.70 -59.30
N ARG A 60 49.51 17.74 -58.44
CA ARG A 60 49.90 19.12 -58.83
C ARG A 60 51.30 19.09 -59.42
N ARG A 61 52.23 18.37 -58.80
CA ARG A 61 53.62 18.27 -59.30
C ARG A 61 53.75 17.58 -60.64
N ILE A 62 52.97 16.52 -60.87
CA ILE A 62 52.88 15.86 -62.16
C ILE A 62 52.38 16.85 -63.26
N ASN A 63 51.32 17.61 -62.93
CA ASN A 63 50.78 18.59 -63.90
C ASN A 63 51.78 19.70 -64.23
N GLU A 64 52.57 20.17 -63.25
CA GLU A 64 53.64 21.13 -63.45
C GLU A 64 54.74 20.58 -64.36
N LEU A 65 55.16 19.30 -64.16
CA LEU A 65 56.15 18.63 -64.95
C LEU A 65 55.64 18.40 -66.37
N ASN A 66 54.41 18.02 -66.57
CA ASN A 66 53.77 17.85 -67.91
C ASN A 66 53.70 19.15 -68.65
N ASN A 67 53.41 20.28 -68.02
CA ASN A 67 53.41 21.63 -68.54
C ASN A 67 54.87 22.04 -69.02
N GLN A 68 55.88 21.68 -68.16
CA GLN A 68 57.30 21.89 -68.53
C GLN A 68 57.72 21.08 -69.75
N ILE A 69 57.32 19.81 -69.79
CA ILE A 69 57.54 18.94 -70.93
C ILE A 69 56.93 19.55 -72.24
N SER A 70 55.69 19.99 -72.17
CA SER A 70 54.98 20.66 -73.25
C SER A 70 55.74 21.90 -73.77
N SER A 71 56.16 22.77 -72.81
CA SER A 71 56.91 23.98 -73.12
C SER A 71 58.30 23.74 -73.73
N ILE A 72 58.99 22.64 -73.35
CA ILE A 72 60.25 22.21 -73.89
C ILE A 72 60.06 21.64 -75.32
N SER A 73 58.98 20.88 -75.52
CA SER A 73 58.60 20.34 -76.80
C SER A 73 58.29 21.40 -77.85
N GLU A 74 57.70 22.55 -77.45
CA GLU A 74 57.35 23.68 -78.33
C GLU A 74 58.55 24.58 -78.67
N LYS A 75 59.62 24.58 -77.88
CA LYS A 75 60.78 25.48 -78.03
C LYS A 75 61.98 24.88 -78.76
N SER A 76 62.00 23.56 -79.10
CA SER A 76 63.20 22.90 -79.61
C SER A 76 63.18 22.78 -81.09
N ASN A 77 63.89 23.75 -81.75
CA ASN A 77 64.37 23.64 -83.12
C ASN A 77 65.85 23.13 -83.29
N THR A 78 66.46 22.51 -82.26
CA THR A 78 67.80 21.89 -82.31
C THR A 78 67.85 20.56 -81.50
N PRO A 79 68.35 19.49 -82.08
CA PRO A 79 68.06 18.10 -81.64
C PRO A 79 68.90 17.49 -80.52
N THR A 80 69.84 18.16 -79.87
CA THR A 80 70.84 17.43 -79.08
C THR A 80 70.89 17.65 -77.56
N ASP A 81 70.35 18.72 -77.05
CA ASP A 81 70.46 18.99 -75.58
C ASP A 81 69.15 18.79 -74.77
N ASN A 82 68.02 18.73 -75.42
CA ASN A 82 66.73 18.62 -74.76
C ASN A 82 66.26 17.16 -74.50
N THR A 83 66.90 16.16 -75.05
CA THR A 83 66.54 14.76 -74.91
C THR A 83 66.83 14.19 -73.51
N SER A 84 67.88 14.65 -72.85
CA SER A 84 68.25 14.24 -71.47
C SER A 84 67.25 14.81 -70.46
N ALA A 85 66.95 16.12 -70.55
CA ALA A 85 66.03 16.78 -69.67
C ALA A 85 64.60 16.22 -69.76
N LEU A 86 64.16 15.88 -70.99
CA LEU A 86 62.89 15.26 -71.28
C LEU A 86 62.80 13.85 -70.70
N LEU A 87 63.92 13.06 -70.80
CA LEU A 87 63.99 11.71 -70.25
C LEU A 87 63.95 11.73 -68.70
N ASP A 88 64.65 12.68 -68.07
CA ASP A 88 64.66 12.83 -66.62
C ASP A 88 63.31 13.28 -66.11
N ALA A 89 62.62 14.19 -66.77
CA ALA A 89 61.24 14.61 -66.41
C ALA A 89 60.25 13.44 -66.54
N LYS A 90 60.35 12.64 -67.60
CA LYS A 90 59.51 11.42 -67.73
C LYS A 90 59.77 10.40 -66.65
N ARG A 91 61.02 10.12 -66.28
CA ARG A 91 61.36 9.22 -65.19
C ARG A 91 60.75 9.74 -63.84
N LYS A 92 60.83 11.04 -63.58
CA LYS A 92 60.19 11.64 -62.38
C LYS A 92 58.67 11.53 -62.35
N ILE A 93 58.03 11.67 -63.49
CA ILE A 93 56.57 11.44 -63.60
C ILE A 93 56.24 10.00 -63.24
N GLU A 94 56.95 9.03 -63.91
CA GLU A 94 56.77 7.59 -63.69
C GLU A 94 56.94 7.21 -62.18
N THR A 95 58.00 7.73 -61.53
CA THR A 95 58.19 7.55 -60.06
C THR A 95 57.09 8.17 -59.24
N LEU A 96 56.55 9.33 -59.63
CA LEU A 96 55.45 9.98 -58.89
C LEU A 96 54.11 9.29 -59.13
N GLU A 97 53.89 8.71 -60.29
CA GLU A 97 52.72 7.87 -60.62
C GLU A 97 52.72 6.58 -59.77
N GLU A 98 53.86 5.89 -59.61
CA GLU A 98 54.04 4.73 -58.73
C GLU A 98 53.78 5.14 -57.22
N GLU A 99 54.32 6.28 -56.76
CA GLU A 99 54.09 6.77 -55.40
C GLU A 99 52.62 7.17 -55.13
N ILE A 100 51.88 7.61 -56.17
CA ILE A 100 50.44 7.87 -56.06
C ILE A 100 49.68 6.58 -55.94
N GLU A 101 49.96 5.57 -56.76
CA GLU A 101 49.28 4.26 -56.68
C GLU A 101 49.48 3.61 -55.29
N ASP A 102 50.69 3.63 -54.74
CA ASP A 102 50.98 3.15 -53.37
C ASP A 102 50.20 3.89 -52.32
N LEU A 103 50.06 5.21 -52.42
CA LEU A 103 49.29 6.03 -51.50
C LEU A 103 47.78 5.82 -51.60
N GLU A 104 47.26 5.58 -52.82
CA GLU A 104 45.87 5.23 -53.05
C GLU A 104 45.55 3.87 -52.43
N ASP A 105 46.38 2.86 -52.63
CA ASP A 105 46.23 1.54 -52.03
C ASP A 105 46.29 1.59 -50.49
N GLU A 106 47.23 2.37 -49.91
CA GLU A 106 47.32 2.55 -48.47
C GLU A 106 46.04 3.23 -47.91
N ASN A 107 45.54 4.23 -48.61
CA ASN A 107 44.32 4.95 -48.23
C ASN A 107 43.10 4.03 -48.29
N ASP A 108 42.96 3.24 -49.34
CA ASP A 108 41.87 2.29 -49.49
C ASP A 108 41.92 1.17 -48.46
N ASN A 109 43.09 0.64 -48.11
CA ASN A 109 43.29 -0.31 -47.04
C ASN A 109 42.89 0.29 -45.67
N ASN A 110 43.28 1.54 -45.39
CA ASN A 110 42.90 2.22 -44.18
C ASN A 110 41.39 2.49 -44.11
N LYS A 111 40.76 2.90 -45.21
CA LYS A 111 39.31 3.04 -45.30
C LYS A 111 38.56 1.73 -45.01
N ARG A 112 39.03 0.60 -45.56
CA ARG A 112 38.46 -0.74 -45.34
C ARG A 112 38.61 -1.19 -43.88
N LYS A 113 39.78 -0.97 -43.26
CA LYS A 113 39.99 -1.27 -41.81
C LYS A 113 39.08 -0.44 -40.94
N PHE A 114 39.03 0.86 -41.18
CA PHE A 114 38.17 1.78 -40.41
C PHE A 114 36.67 1.42 -40.51
N LYS A 115 36.23 1.04 -41.73
CA LYS A 115 34.85 0.60 -41.93
C LYS A 115 34.51 -0.65 -41.10
N LYS A 116 35.39 -1.65 -41.06
CA LYS A 116 35.20 -2.88 -40.29
C LYS A 116 35.19 -2.60 -38.79
N GLU A 117 36.08 -1.76 -38.32
CA GLU A 117 36.14 -1.39 -36.88
C GLU A 117 34.89 -0.61 -36.46
N LYS A 118 34.41 0.31 -37.29
CA LYS A 118 33.18 1.03 -37.08
C LYS A 118 31.97 0.09 -37.01
N GLU A 119 31.82 -0.85 -37.92
CA GLU A 119 30.74 -1.84 -37.92
C GLU A 119 30.78 -2.70 -36.64
N SER A 120 31.94 -3.17 -36.20
CA SER A 120 32.10 -3.93 -34.97
C SER A 120 31.75 -3.11 -33.72
N LEU A 121 32.11 -1.82 -33.67
CA LEU A 121 31.76 -0.92 -32.59
C LEU A 121 30.25 -0.63 -32.55
N GLU A 122 29.63 -0.44 -33.72
CA GLU A 122 28.16 -0.24 -33.81
C GLU A 122 27.40 -1.46 -33.31
N GLU A 123 27.84 -2.69 -33.63
CA GLU A 123 27.28 -3.93 -33.12
C GLU A 123 27.41 -4.02 -31.60
N THR A 124 28.60 -3.75 -31.07
CA THR A 124 28.84 -3.74 -29.60
C THR A 124 27.95 -2.71 -28.87
N ILE A 125 27.80 -1.53 -29.45
CA ILE A 125 26.92 -0.49 -28.92
C ILE A 125 25.46 -0.95 -28.88
N ASN A 126 25.00 -1.59 -29.97
CA ASN A 126 23.63 -2.09 -30.05
C ASN A 126 23.37 -3.17 -29.01
N ASP A 127 24.29 -4.08 -28.77
CA ASP A 127 24.16 -5.11 -27.75
C ASP A 127 24.16 -4.52 -26.32
N LYS A 128 25.04 -3.54 -26.09
CA LYS A 128 25.03 -2.84 -24.79
C LYS A 128 23.75 -2.04 -24.55
N ASN A 129 23.16 -1.47 -25.59
CA ASN A 129 21.87 -0.79 -25.48
C ASN A 129 20.74 -1.76 -25.11
N LYS A 130 20.71 -2.97 -25.69
CA LYS A 130 19.75 -4.03 -25.33
C LYS A 130 19.92 -4.46 -23.86
N GLU A 131 21.17 -4.64 -23.39
CA GLU A 131 21.44 -4.94 -21.98
C GLU A 131 20.91 -3.82 -21.05
N ILE A 132 21.15 -2.56 -21.41
CA ILE A 132 20.67 -1.39 -20.63
C ILE A 132 19.14 -1.37 -20.57
N GLU A 133 18.45 -1.63 -21.68
CA GLU A 133 17.00 -1.71 -21.71
C GLU A 133 16.47 -2.84 -20.82
N SER A 134 17.08 -4.02 -20.89
CA SER A 134 16.75 -5.15 -20.01
C SER A 134 16.92 -4.81 -18.52
N PHE A 135 18.02 -4.15 -18.16
CA PHE A 135 18.23 -3.72 -16.76
C PHE A 135 17.26 -2.62 -16.33
N SER A 136 16.89 -1.72 -17.25
CA SER A 136 15.91 -0.68 -16.95
C SER A 136 14.54 -1.27 -16.61
N ASN A 137 14.09 -2.26 -17.38
CA ASN A 137 12.84 -2.96 -17.14
C ASN A 137 12.85 -3.71 -15.78
N LYS A 138 13.96 -4.40 -15.46
CA LYS A 138 14.11 -5.07 -14.16
C LYS A 138 14.10 -4.09 -12.98
N ILE A 139 14.66 -2.90 -13.13
CA ILE A 139 14.64 -1.86 -12.11
C ILE A 139 13.20 -1.36 -11.88
N GLU A 140 12.40 -1.25 -12.93
CA GLU A 140 11.00 -0.84 -12.81
C GLU A 140 10.17 -1.91 -12.07
N GLU A 141 10.31 -3.18 -12.44
CA GLU A 141 9.68 -4.31 -11.73
C GLU A 141 10.04 -4.33 -10.24
N ILE A 142 11.33 -4.21 -9.91
CA ILE A 142 11.79 -4.18 -8.50
C ILE A 142 11.24 -2.98 -7.75
N LYS A 143 11.09 -1.82 -8.39
CA LYS A 143 10.50 -0.63 -7.76
C LYS A 143 9.02 -0.83 -7.43
N GLU A 144 8.25 -1.44 -8.33
CA GLU A 144 6.85 -1.77 -8.09
C GLU A 144 6.74 -2.77 -6.93
N GLU A 145 7.53 -3.84 -6.95
CA GLU A 145 7.56 -4.84 -5.88
C GLU A 145 7.94 -4.23 -4.52
N LEU A 146 8.93 -3.34 -4.50
CA LEU A 146 9.34 -2.62 -3.29
C LEU A 146 8.23 -1.70 -2.76
N SER A 147 7.52 -1.00 -3.66
CA SER A 147 6.37 -0.17 -3.30
C SER A 147 5.28 -0.99 -2.62
N ASP A 148 4.95 -2.15 -3.19
CA ASP A 148 3.90 -3.02 -2.64
C ASP A 148 4.32 -3.66 -1.30
N LYS A 149 5.57 -4.09 -1.17
CA LYS A 149 6.11 -4.57 0.11
C LYS A 149 6.15 -3.48 1.17
N THR A 150 6.43 -2.25 0.79
CA THR A 150 6.41 -1.12 1.72
C THR A 150 5.01 -0.84 2.24
N LYS A 151 3.99 -0.90 1.38
CA LYS A 151 2.57 -0.80 1.78
C LYS A 151 2.18 -1.94 2.73
N GLU A 152 2.55 -3.17 2.41
CA GLU A 152 2.29 -4.35 3.24
C GLU A 152 2.90 -4.21 4.64
N ILE A 153 4.15 -3.75 4.74
CA ILE A 153 4.83 -3.50 6.02
C ILE A 153 4.12 -2.40 6.81
N ALA A 154 3.69 -1.32 6.16
CA ALA A 154 2.96 -0.24 6.82
C ALA A 154 1.65 -0.75 7.45
N ILE A 155 0.89 -1.57 6.73
CA ILE A 155 -0.34 -2.19 7.22
C ILE A 155 -0.07 -3.13 8.39
N LYS A 156 0.98 -3.97 8.31
CA LYS A 156 1.35 -4.87 9.41
C LYS A 156 1.79 -4.12 10.66
N ASN A 157 2.57 -3.05 10.52
CA ASN A 157 2.98 -2.21 11.65
C ASN A 157 1.78 -1.51 12.30
N ASP A 158 0.83 -1.04 11.51
CA ASP A 158 -0.41 -0.48 11.99
C ASP A 158 -1.23 -1.50 12.79
N SER A 159 -1.32 -2.73 12.29
CA SER A 159 -1.99 -3.84 12.95
C SER A 159 -1.32 -4.20 14.30
N ILE A 160 0.00 -4.29 14.33
CA ILE A 160 0.77 -4.56 15.56
C ILE A 160 0.54 -3.46 16.61
N SER A 161 0.58 -2.20 16.20
CA SER A 161 0.31 -1.07 17.09
C SER A 161 -1.10 -1.12 17.68
N PHE A 162 -2.09 -1.50 16.87
CA PHE A 162 -3.47 -1.68 17.33
C PHE A 162 -3.59 -2.83 18.35
N ILE A 163 -2.95 -3.99 18.07
CA ILE A 163 -2.92 -5.12 19.02
C ILE A 163 -2.33 -4.69 20.35
N GLN A 164 -1.20 -3.99 20.32
CA GLN A 164 -0.54 -3.51 21.54
C GLN A 164 -1.46 -2.60 22.36
N GLU A 165 -2.20 -1.71 21.70
CA GLU A 165 -3.13 -0.83 22.37
C GLU A 165 -4.30 -1.59 23.00
N ILE A 166 -4.90 -2.56 22.32
CA ILE A 166 -5.98 -3.40 22.87
C ILE A 166 -5.49 -4.23 24.08
N LEU A 167 -4.31 -4.86 23.96
CA LEU A 167 -3.76 -5.67 25.05
C LEU A 167 -3.34 -4.84 26.27
N CYS A 168 -2.83 -3.62 26.05
CA CYS A 168 -2.41 -2.70 27.10
C CYS A 168 -3.53 -1.79 27.60
N ALA A 169 -4.76 -1.90 27.05
CA ALA A 169 -5.88 -1.06 27.41
C ALA A 169 -6.22 -1.23 28.88
N LYS A 170 -6.37 -0.10 29.58
CA LYS A 170 -6.67 -0.08 31.01
C LYS A 170 -8.17 -0.29 31.25
N GLY A 171 -8.48 -1.11 32.22
CA GLY A 171 -9.86 -1.25 32.73
C GLY A 171 -10.40 0.05 33.24
N ILE A 172 -11.69 0.32 32.99
CA ILE A 172 -12.39 1.49 33.52
C ILE A 172 -12.94 1.09 34.89
N SER A 173 -12.46 1.77 35.90
CA SER A 173 -12.89 1.56 37.27
C SER A 173 -13.22 2.92 37.91
N ASP A 174 -14.30 3.58 37.44
CA ASP A 174 -14.81 4.77 38.09
C ASP A 174 -15.71 4.39 39.29
N GLN A 175 -15.83 5.30 40.26
CA GLN A 175 -16.62 5.07 41.46
C GLN A 175 -18.12 4.83 41.20
N GLU A 176 -18.66 5.44 40.15
CA GLU A 176 -20.08 5.30 39.82
C GLU A 176 -20.36 3.93 39.21
N THR A 177 -19.51 3.45 38.33
CA THR A 177 -19.59 2.10 37.78
C THR A 177 -19.45 1.05 38.87
N GLN A 178 -18.50 1.23 39.80
CA GLN A 178 -18.36 0.33 40.95
C GLN A 178 -19.60 0.33 41.84
N LYS A 179 -20.18 1.49 42.17
CA LYS A 179 -21.43 1.59 42.94
C LYS A 179 -22.61 0.93 42.23
N LEU A 180 -22.70 1.11 40.90
CA LEU A 180 -23.73 0.45 40.09
C LEU A 180 -23.59 -1.07 40.17
N HIS A 181 -22.40 -1.60 39.93
CA HIS A 181 -22.15 -3.03 40.03
C HIS A 181 -22.48 -3.59 41.41
N GLN A 182 -22.02 -2.92 42.46
CA GLN A 182 -22.33 -3.32 43.84
C GLN A 182 -23.83 -3.35 44.14
N ARG A 183 -24.58 -2.36 43.63
CA ARG A 183 -26.06 -2.33 43.82
C ARG A 183 -26.74 -3.48 43.08
N VAL A 184 -26.32 -3.74 41.82
CA VAL A 184 -26.87 -4.84 41.05
C VAL A 184 -26.55 -6.17 41.72
N ASP A 185 -25.33 -6.36 42.20
CA ASP A 185 -24.93 -7.59 42.91
C ASP A 185 -25.69 -7.79 44.21
N LEU A 186 -25.91 -6.72 44.96
CA LEU A 186 -26.74 -6.77 46.22
C LEU A 186 -28.18 -7.20 45.88
N ILE A 187 -28.81 -6.59 44.87
CA ILE A 187 -30.17 -6.95 44.45
C ILE A 187 -30.22 -8.39 43.96
N THR A 188 -29.27 -8.80 43.10
CA THR A 188 -29.21 -10.15 42.57
C THR A 188 -29.07 -11.18 43.69
N ASN A 189 -28.19 -10.94 44.64
CA ASN A 189 -27.97 -11.82 45.79
C ASN A 189 -29.20 -11.85 46.73
N PHE A 190 -29.84 -10.73 46.94
CA PHE A 190 -31.06 -10.66 47.72
C PHE A 190 -32.19 -11.48 47.08
N ILE A 191 -32.42 -11.32 45.81
CA ILE A 191 -33.43 -12.09 45.06
C ILE A 191 -33.09 -13.58 45.07
N ARG A 192 -31.84 -13.94 44.81
CA ARG A 192 -31.39 -15.34 44.70
C ARG A 192 -31.47 -16.07 46.03
N ASN A 193 -31.12 -15.43 47.12
CA ASN A 193 -31.02 -16.08 48.40
C ASN A 193 -32.29 -15.85 49.26
N GLU A 194 -32.63 -14.59 49.58
CA GLU A 194 -33.69 -14.29 50.53
C GLU A 194 -35.10 -14.51 49.96
N ILE A 195 -35.33 -14.05 48.74
CA ILE A 195 -36.68 -14.19 48.13
C ILE A 195 -36.93 -15.65 47.79
N ARG A 196 -35.97 -16.33 47.17
CA ARG A 196 -36.10 -17.75 46.83
C ARG A 196 -36.30 -18.62 48.09
N ASP A 197 -35.55 -18.34 49.16
CA ASP A 197 -35.73 -19.05 50.42
C ASP A 197 -37.08 -18.75 51.11
N ALA A 198 -37.62 -17.55 50.93
CA ALA A 198 -38.96 -17.21 51.40
C ALA A 198 -40.04 -17.99 50.63
N PHE A 199 -39.93 -18.10 49.30
CA PHE A 199 -40.83 -18.95 48.48
C PHE A 199 -40.76 -20.38 48.92
N ASN A 200 -39.56 -20.94 49.10
CA ASN A 200 -39.37 -22.33 49.54
C ASN A 200 -40.00 -22.58 50.93
N ARG A 201 -39.97 -21.60 51.84
CA ARG A 201 -40.58 -21.71 53.17
C ARG A 201 -42.09 -21.59 53.19
N CYS A 202 -42.68 -21.00 52.17
CA CYS A 202 -44.12 -20.81 52.06
C CYS A 202 -44.83 -21.97 51.37
N ASP A 203 -44.15 -23.06 51.03
CA ASP A 203 -44.66 -24.20 50.24
C ASP A 203 -45.32 -23.73 48.91
N LEU A 204 -44.96 -22.56 48.42
CA LEU A 204 -45.35 -22.11 47.12
C LEU A 204 -44.48 -22.87 46.11
N GLU A 205 -45.00 -24.01 45.63
CA GLU A 205 -44.43 -24.65 44.45
C GLU A 205 -44.51 -23.63 43.32
N LEU A 206 -43.34 -23.22 42.82
CA LEU A 206 -43.24 -22.52 41.56
C LEU A 206 -43.66 -23.53 40.48
N GLU A 207 -44.97 -23.57 40.16
CA GLU A 207 -45.62 -24.60 39.33
C GLU A 207 -45.19 -24.59 37.88
N VAL A 208 -44.26 -23.70 37.49
CA VAL A 208 -43.97 -23.50 36.08
C VAL A 208 -42.44 -23.57 35.85
N GLU A 209 -42.05 -24.36 34.85
CA GLU A 209 -40.66 -24.41 34.30
C GLU A 209 -40.18 -23.00 33.96
N ASP A 210 -41.09 -22.08 33.58
CA ASP A 210 -40.81 -20.66 33.27
C ASP A 210 -40.32 -19.85 34.51
N ASP A 211 -40.81 -20.14 35.70
CA ASP A 211 -40.40 -19.44 36.92
C ASP A 211 -38.99 -19.85 37.35
N ALA A 212 -38.64 -21.11 37.21
CA ALA A 212 -37.28 -21.58 37.45
C ALA A 212 -36.30 -21.00 36.43
N TYR A 213 -36.70 -20.82 35.19
CA TYR A 213 -35.94 -20.14 34.14
C TYR A 213 -35.75 -18.66 34.49
N PHE A 214 -36.81 -17.94 34.94
CA PHE A 214 -36.70 -16.54 35.31
C PHE A 214 -35.73 -16.33 36.48
N PHE A 215 -35.81 -17.12 37.54
CA PHE A 215 -34.91 -17.00 38.67
C PHE A 215 -33.46 -17.35 38.41
N ASN A 216 -33.19 -18.26 37.50
CA ASN A 216 -31.83 -18.70 37.20
C ASN A 216 -31.21 -17.94 36.04
N GLN A 217 -31.87 -17.88 34.88
CA GLN A 217 -31.32 -17.25 33.66
C GLN A 217 -31.78 -15.81 33.50
N GLY A 218 -33.03 -15.51 33.73
CA GLY A 218 -33.57 -14.14 33.62
C GLY A 218 -32.94 -13.16 34.59
N LEU A 219 -32.72 -13.58 35.86
CA LEU A 219 -32.05 -12.76 36.87
C LEU A 219 -30.58 -12.50 36.51
N GLU A 220 -29.88 -13.52 35.98
CA GLU A 220 -28.50 -13.34 35.51
C GLU A 220 -28.44 -12.38 34.35
N GLN A 221 -29.31 -12.59 33.35
CA GLN A 221 -29.39 -11.70 32.19
C GLN A 221 -29.72 -10.26 32.60
N TRP A 222 -30.70 -10.07 33.54
CA TRP A 222 -31.00 -8.78 34.10
C TRP A 222 -29.79 -8.16 34.79
N ALA A 223 -29.06 -8.93 35.60
CA ALA A 223 -27.88 -8.44 36.31
C ALA A 223 -26.78 -7.99 35.36
N ILE A 224 -26.51 -8.76 34.28
CA ILE A 224 -25.54 -8.44 33.25
C ILE A 224 -25.94 -7.15 32.52
N THR A 225 -27.19 -7.03 32.09
CA THR A 225 -27.71 -5.87 31.37
C THR A 225 -27.73 -4.62 32.24
N SER A 226 -28.14 -4.76 33.52
CA SER A 226 -28.22 -3.64 34.48
C SER A 226 -26.85 -3.06 34.86
N LYS A 227 -25.75 -3.80 34.67
CA LYS A 227 -24.38 -3.30 34.86
C LYS A 227 -23.87 -2.46 33.68
N LYS A 228 -24.60 -2.41 32.56
CA LYS A 228 -24.20 -1.73 31.31
C LYS A 228 -24.74 -0.31 31.29
N ARG A 229 -23.95 0.68 31.71
CA ARG A 229 -24.34 2.10 31.77
C ARG A 229 -24.85 2.68 30.46
N TRP A 230 -24.37 2.16 29.33
CA TRP A 230 -24.73 2.65 28.00
C TRP A 230 -26.12 2.22 27.51
N ILE A 231 -26.75 1.23 28.18
CA ILE A 231 -28.12 0.83 27.93
C ILE A 231 -29.03 0.99 29.14
N GLN A 232 -28.48 1.21 30.33
CA GLN A 232 -29.24 1.36 31.56
C GLN A 232 -30.19 2.57 31.47
N ASN A 233 -31.46 2.36 31.75
CA ASN A 233 -32.53 3.38 31.68
C ASN A 233 -32.67 4.01 30.29
N LYS A 234 -32.29 3.30 29.24
CA LYS A 234 -32.41 3.72 27.83
C LYS A 234 -33.10 2.64 27.00
N THR A 235 -33.80 3.07 25.98
CA THR A 235 -34.28 2.13 24.95
C THR A 235 -33.13 1.78 24.01
N SER A 236 -32.74 0.53 24.01
CA SER A 236 -31.68 0.02 23.13
C SER A 236 -32.24 -0.44 21.80
N ILE A 237 -31.68 0.08 20.70
CA ILE A 237 -32.17 -0.15 19.33
C ILE A 237 -31.02 -0.70 18.49
N ALA A 238 -31.15 -1.93 17.98
CA ALA A 238 -30.17 -2.52 17.07
C ALA A 238 -30.53 -2.26 15.60
N PHE A 239 -29.54 -1.80 14.83
CA PHE A 239 -29.61 -1.70 13.36
C PHE A 239 -29.04 -2.97 12.76
N VAL A 240 -29.91 -3.77 12.15
CA VAL A 240 -29.60 -5.08 11.56
C VAL A 240 -29.89 -5.10 10.08
N GLY A 241 -29.26 -5.97 9.32
CA GLY A 241 -29.48 -6.11 7.88
C GLY A 241 -28.23 -6.63 7.17
N GLU A 242 -28.37 -6.83 5.87
CA GLU A 242 -27.30 -7.35 5.03
C GLU A 242 -26.07 -6.42 4.98
N PHE A 243 -24.97 -6.99 4.50
CA PHE A 243 -23.77 -6.22 4.20
C PHE A 243 -24.09 -5.11 3.18
N SER A 244 -23.50 -3.94 3.33
CA SER A 244 -23.70 -2.74 2.47
C SER A 244 -25.12 -2.19 2.42
N ALA A 245 -26.06 -2.65 3.25
CA ALA A 245 -27.41 -2.11 3.32
C ALA A 245 -27.49 -0.65 3.83
N GLY A 246 -26.36 -0.07 4.26
CA GLY A 246 -26.28 1.31 4.73
C GLY A 246 -26.50 1.51 6.23
N LYS A 247 -26.51 0.46 7.06
CA LYS A 247 -26.71 0.53 8.53
C LYS A 247 -25.87 1.62 9.19
N THR A 248 -24.55 1.48 9.08
CA THR A 248 -23.59 2.43 9.70
C THR A 248 -23.75 3.85 9.15
N SER A 249 -24.14 4.00 7.88
CA SER A 249 -24.40 5.32 7.29
C SER A 249 -25.64 5.99 7.90
N ILE A 250 -26.70 5.22 8.14
CA ILE A 250 -27.92 5.69 8.82
C ILE A 250 -27.60 6.06 10.27
N VAL A 251 -26.86 5.19 10.97
CA VAL A 251 -26.45 5.44 12.35
C VAL A 251 -25.59 6.71 12.43
N ASN A 252 -24.59 6.87 11.57
CA ASN A 252 -23.78 8.08 11.49
C ASN A 252 -24.63 9.34 11.23
N ARG A 253 -25.65 9.24 10.41
CA ARG A 253 -26.58 10.37 10.15
C ARG A 253 -27.39 10.73 11.38
N ILE A 254 -27.86 9.75 12.15
CA ILE A 254 -28.57 9.97 13.41
C ILE A 254 -27.66 10.61 14.46
N ILE A 255 -26.39 10.17 14.54
CA ILE A 255 -25.41 10.70 15.49
C ILE A 255 -25.05 12.14 15.12
N SER A 256 -24.74 12.41 13.86
CA SER A 256 -24.18 13.68 13.42
C SER A 256 -25.21 14.81 13.41
N GLN A 257 -26.44 14.52 12.99
CA GLN A 257 -27.50 15.56 12.83
C GLN A 257 -26.99 16.82 12.12
N ASP A 258 -26.13 16.64 11.11
CA ASP A 258 -25.43 17.70 10.38
C ASP A 258 -24.31 18.45 11.17
N ASP A 259 -23.95 18.01 12.36
CA ASP A 259 -22.74 18.49 13.03
C ASP A 259 -21.47 17.84 12.45
N PRO A 260 -20.62 18.59 11.73
CA PRO A 260 -19.40 18.05 11.16
C PRO A 260 -18.35 17.62 12.21
N LYS A 261 -18.53 18.01 13.47
CA LYS A 261 -17.64 17.65 14.59
C LYS A 261 -18.11 16.40 15.34
N ALA A 262 -19.29 15.89 14.99
CA ALA A 262 -19.77 14.67 15.63
C ALA A 262 -18.84 13.49 15.33
N PRO A 263 -18.56 12.62 16.31
CA PRO A 263 -17.81 11.41 16.07
C PRO A 263 -18.59 10.52 15.09
N THR A 264 -17.88 9.87 14.19
CA THR A 264 -18.48 8.97 13.22
C THR A 264 -17.94 7.56 13.38
N LEU A 265 -18.79 6.58 13.16
CA LEU A 265 -18.38 5.19 13.00
C LEU A 265 -17.63 5.04 11.68
N PRO A 266 -16.58 4.22 11.64
CA PRO A 266 -15.86 3.97 10.40
C PRO A 266 -16.76 3.30 9.37
N VAL A 267 -16.88 3.91 8.18
CA VAL A 267 -17.59 3.35 7.03
C VAL A 267 -16.56 2.93 5.99
N SER A 268 -16.68 1.72 5.46
CA SER A 268 -15.81 1.19 4.41
C SER A 268 -16.65 0.62 3.27
N THR A 269 -16.11 0.64 2.06
CA THR A 269 -16.71 -0.01 0.88
C THR A 269 -16.59 -1.54 0.89
N LYS A 270 -15.67 -2.07 1.72
CA LYS A 270 -15.57 -3.50 2.03
C LYS A 270 -16.06 -3.67 3.47
N ALA A 271 -16.72 -4.78 3.83
CA ALA A 271 -17.31 -5.07 5.14
C ALA A 271 -16.79 -4.17 6.28
N SER A 272 -17.56 -3.14 6.65
CA SER A 272 -17.03 -2.04 7.46
C SER A 272 -17.07 -2.30 8.96
N THR A 273 -18.04 -3.10 9.40
CA THR A 273 -18.25 -3.36 10.82
C THR A 273 -18.05 -4.84 11.07
N ALA A 274 -16.94 -5.20 11.70
CA ALA A 274 -16.65 -6.58 12.08
C ALA A 274 -17.06 -6.88 13.53
N ILE A 275 -17.20 -5.85 14.35
CA ILE A 275 -17.53 -5.97 15.77
C ILE A 275 -18.68 -5.00 16.09
N PRO A 276 -19.74 -5.46 16.80
CA PRO A 276 -20.88 -4.61 17.16
C PRO A 276 -20.42 -3.37 17.94
N THR A 277 -21.09 -2.25 17.72
CA THR A 277 -20.75 -1.00 18.41
C THR A 277 -21.99 -0.35 19.00
N TYR A 278 -22.00 -0.17 20.31
CA TYR A 278 -23.00 0.64 21.01
C TYR A 278 -22.65 2.12 20.92
N ILE A 279 -23.66 2.93 20.65
CA ILE A 279 -23.57 4.39 20.65
C ILE A 279 -24.58 4.90 21.66
N SER A 280 -24.13 5.64 22.66
CA SER A 280 -24.98 6.12 23.75
C SER A 280 -24.66 7.57 24.11
N GLY A 281 -25.64 8.30 24.65
CA GLY A 281 -25.43 9.65 25.18
C GLY A 281 -24.55 9.63 26.44
N GLY A 282 -23.55 10.53 26.47
CA GLY A 282 -22.64 10.72 27.59
C GLY A 282 -22.33 12.20 27.82
N LEU A 283 -21.61 12.50 28.88
CA LEU A 283 -21.17 13.88 29.18
C LEU A 283 -20.00 14.30 28.29
N ILE A 284 -19.16 13.33 27.91
CA ILE A 284 -17.96 13.51 27.06
C ILE A 284 -17.98 12.47 25.94
N THR A 285 -17.24 12.73 24.90
CA THR A 285 -16.94 11.72 23.89
C THR A 285 -15.88 10.78 24.45
N ASP A 286 -16.21 9.50 24.52
CA ASP A 286 -15.33 8.46 25.01
C ASP A 286 -15.48 7.18 24.18
N PHE A 287 -14.40 6.44 24.03
CA PHE A 287 -14.33 5.22 23.26
C PHE A 287 -13.81 4.09 24.12
N THR A 288 -14.59 3.04 24.22
CA THR A 288 -14.26 1.87 25.03
C THR A 288 -14.61 0.59 24.29
N PHE A 289 -14.08 -0.52 24.75
CA PHE A 289 -14.52 -1.83 24.34
C PHE A 289 -14.79 -2.71 25.54
N VAL A 290 -15.65 -3.69 25.36
CA VAL A 290 -15.94 -4.71 26.35
C VAL A 290 -15.28 -6.00 25.93
N ALA A 291 -14.44 -6.55 26.80
CA ALA A 291 -13.77 -7.83 26.59
C ALA A 291 -14.73 -9.00 26.89
N PRO A 292 -14.41 -10.25 26.47
CA PRO A 292 -15.25 -11.43 26.71
C PRO A 292 -15.54 -11.70 28.19
N ASN A 293 -14.66 -11.28 29.10
CA ASN A 293 -14.88 -11.34 30.55
C ASN A 293 -15.78 -10.22 31.09
N ASN A 294 -16.44 -9.45 30.20
CA ASN A 294 -17.27 -8.27 30.49
C ASN A 294 -16.51 -7.09 31.13
N GLU A 295 -15.18 -7.09 31.11
CA GLU A 295 -14.38 -5.94 31.54
C GLU A 295 -14.42 -4.82 30.49
N GLN A 296 -14.81 -3.61 30.88
CA GLN A 296 -14.77 -2.44 30.02
C GLN A 296 -13.40 -1.78 30.07
N LYS A 297 -12.82 -1.52 28.89
CA LYS A 297 -11.48 -0.95 28.72
C LYS A 297 -11.50 0.28 27.83
N SER A 298 -10.69 1.28 28.18
CA SER A 298 -10.59 2.52 27.40
C SER A 298 -9.64 2.37 26.24
N ILE A 299 -10.01 2.96 25.08
CA ILE A 299 -9.15 3.08 23.90
C ILE A 299 -9.18 4.51 23.37
N THR A 300 -8.22 4.87 22.55
CA THR A 300 -8.20 6.19 21.92
C THR A 300 -9.17 6.25 20.72
N GLU A 301 -9.62 7.46 20.38
CA GLU A 301 -10.41 7.68 19.16
C GLU A 301 -9.70 7.19 17.92
N ASN A 302 -8.37 7.38 17.85
CA ASN A 302 -7.58 6.90 16.73
C ASN A 302 -7.62 5.37 16.59
N SER A 303 -7.53 4.65 17.68
CA SER A 303 -7.62 3.19 17.68
C SER A 303 -9.01 2.71 17.32
N PHE A 304 -10.05 3.39 17.84
CA PHE A 304 -11.41 3.09 17.44
C PHE A 304 -11.64 3.28 15.92
N LYS A 305 -11.14 4.38 15.34
CA LYS A 305 -11.22 4.63 13.89
C LYS A 305 -10.43 3.62 13.04
N ARG A 306 -9.42 2.98 13.61
CA ARG A 306 -8.62 1.93 12.97
C ARG A 306 -9.29 0.57 12.99
N VAL A 307 -10.37 0.38 13.76
CA VAL A 307 -11.17 -0.85 13.78
C VAL A 307 -11.93 -0.99 12.48
N LYS A 308 -11.20 -1.22 11.41
CA LYS A 308 -11.76 -1.59 10.10
C LYS A 308 -11.57 -3.08 9.92
N LYS A 309 -12.49 -3.72 9.24
CA LYS A 309 -12.39 -5.16 8.92
C LYS A 309 -11.03 -5.51 8.30
N GLU A 310 -10.45 -4.63 7.48
CA GLU A 310 -9.14 -4.81 6.87
C GLU A 310 -8.00 -5.01 7.89
N VAL A 311 -8.07 -4.33 9.03
CA VAL A 311 -7.10 -4.50 10.14
C VAL A 311 -7.43 -5.74 10.94
N LEU A 312 -8.71 -6.01 11.18
CA LEU A 312 -9.17 -7.19 11.93
C LEU A 312 -8.94 -8.49 11.17
N ASP A 313 -9.15 -8.51 9.86
CA ASP A 313 -8.90 -9.67 9.00
C ASP A 313 -7.41 -10.06 8.94
N GLN A 314 -6.52 -9.08 9.08
CA GLN A 314 -5.08 -9.34 9.10
C GLN A 314 -4.59 -9.86 10.46
N VAL A 315 -5.34 -9.59 11.52
CA VAL A 315 -5.01 -9.99 12.87
C VAL A 315 -6.03 -11.01 13.35
N LYS A 316 -5.93 -12.23 12.81
CA LYS A 316 -6.77 -13.35 13.27
C LYS A 316 -6.66 -13.47 14.80
N GLY A 317 -7.82 -13.42 15.47
CA GLY A 317 -7.91 -13.56 16.93
C GLY A 317 -8.06 -12.26 17.71
N ILE A 318 -7.89 -11.07 17.13
CA ILE A 318 -8.18 -9.82 17.86
C ILE A 318 -9.69 -9.65 18.10
N SER A 319 -10.49 -10.10 17.14
CA SER A 319 -11.95 -10.13 17.30
C SER A 319 -12.40 -10.96 18.50
N SER A 320 -11.63 -11.99 18.88
CA SER A 320 -11.92 -12.80 20.08
C SER A 320 -11.58 -12.08 21.39
N LEU A 321 -10.82 -10.99 21.36
CA LEU A 321 -10.51 -10.17 22.55
C LEU A 321 -11.53 -9.06 22.81
N ILE A 322 -12.42 -8.79 21.86
CA ILE A 322 -13.36 -7.69 21.90
C ILE A 322 -14.77 -8.23 21.66
N LYS A 323 -15.64 -8.12 22.65
CA LYS A 323 -17.05 -8.52 22.53
C LYS A 323 -17.82 -7.49 21.70
N TYR A 324 -17.70 -6.21 22.04
CA TYR A 324 -18.26 -5.06 21.33
C TYR A 324 -17.59 -3.77 21.74
N PHE A 325 -17.77 -2.71 20.96
CA PHE A 325 -17.34 -1.36 21.29
C PHE A 325 -18.48 -0.56 21.91
N VAL A 326 -18.11 0.44 22.70
CA VAL A 326 -19.03 1.43 23.24
C VAL A 326 -18.46 2.81 22.97
N MET A 327 -19.20 3.61 22.22
CA MET A 327 -18.94 5.02 21.98
C MET A 327 -19.94 5.85 22.75
N THR A 328 -19.49 6.72 23.63
CA THR A 328 -20.34 7.72 24.25
C THR A 328 -20.11 9.07 23.59
N TYR A 329 -21.17 9.84 23.44
CA TYR A 329 -21.12 11.14 22.81
C TYR A 329 -22.17 12.08 23.42
N LYS A 330 -21.80 13.36 23.57
CA LYS A 330 -22.73 14.36 24.09
C LYS A 330 -23.78 14.72 23.03
N ASN A 331 -24.92 14.05 23.10
CA ASN A 331 -26.03 14.25 22.20
C ASN A 331 -27.34 14.06 22.96
N ASP A 332 -28.21 15.07 22.92
CA ASP A 332 -29.46 15.09 23.70
C ASP A 332 -30.43 14.00 23.22
N ASN A 333 -30.41 13.61 21.96
CA ASN A 333 -31.26 12.54 21.45
C ASN A 333 -30.83 11.13 21.90
N LEU A 334 -29.60 10.99 22.37
CA LEU A 334 -29.08 9.74 22.92
C LEU A 334 -29.22 9.64 24.46
N LYS A 335 -29.94 10.58 25.10
CA LYS A 335 -30.17 10.51 26.57
C LYS A 335 -31.01 9.30 26.94
N GLU A 336 -32.05 9.05 26.15
CA GLU A 336 -33.05 7.99 26.44
C GLU A 336 -32.90 6.80 25.49
N ILE A 337 -31.98 6.90 24.49
CA ILE A 337 -31.78 5.89 23.48
C ILE A 337 -30.31 5.45 23.46
N SER A 338 -30.11 4.16 23.27
CA SER A 338 -28.81 3.58 22.91
C SER A 338 -28.93 2.86 21.56
N ILE A 339 -28.01 3.14 20.66
CA ILE A 339 -28.03 2.54 19.32
C ILE A 339 -26.96 1.46 19.27
N LEU A 340 -27.28 0.31 18.70
CA LEU A 340 -26.32 -0.75 18.37
C LEU A 340 -26.18 -0.84 16.86
N ASP A 341 -25.00 -0.50 16.35
CA ASP A 341 -24.61 -0.79 14.96
C ASP A 341 -24.03 -2.20 14.88
N THR A 342 -24.57 -3.04 14.01
CA THR A 342 -24.17 -4.44 13.91
C THR A 342 -23.41 -4.75 12.62
N PRO A 343 -22.51 -5.76 12.62
CA PRO A 343 -22.00 -6.36 11.40
C PRO A 343 -23.13 -6.81 10.47
N GLY A 344 -22.83 -6.85 9.16
CA GLY A 344 -23.79 -7.42 8.20
C GLY A 344 -23.89 -8.95 8.34
N PHE A 345 -25.07 -9.53 8.21
CA PHE A 345 -25.34 -10.97 8.38
C PHE A 345 -24.68 -11.77 7.28
N ASN A 346 -23.96 -11.55 6.40
CA ASN A 346 -23.28 -12.38 5.40
C ASN A 346 -21.75 -12.40 5.58
N SER A 347 -21.24 -12.13 6.79
CA SER A 347 -19.85 -12.44 7.11
C SER A 347 -19.71 -13.96 7.21
N ASN A 348 -18.80 -14.55 6.44
CA ASN A 348 -18.51 -15.99 6.42
C ASN A 348 -17.92 -16.54 7.75
N ASP A 349 -17.98 -15.75 8.82
CA ASP A 349 -17.41 -16.06 10.11
C ASP A 349 -18.55 -16.37 11.11
N SER A 350 -18.70 -17.65 11.46
CA SER A 350 -19.76 -18.11 12.36
C SER A 350 -19.63 -17.53 13.78
N GLU A 351 -18.41 -17.26 14.24
CA GLU A 351 -18.15 -16.70 15.58
C GLU A 351 -18.61 -15.23 15.67
N ASP A 352 -18.46 -14.45 14.60
CA ASP A 352 -18.92 -13.06 14.55
C ASP A 352 -20.46 -13.00 14.50
N ALA A 353 -21.10 -13.97 13.86
CA ALA A 353 -22.55 -14.06 13.80
C ALA A 353 -23.15 -14.40 15.17
N GLU A 354 -22.61 -15.38 15.90
CA GLU A 354 -23.08 -15.75 17.25
C GLU A 354 -22.94 -14.60 18.23
N ARG A 355 -21.81 -13.91 18.24
CA ARG A 355 -21.56 -12.72 19.06
C ARG A 355 -22.53 -11.59 18.76
N THR A 356 -22.82 -11.39 17.49
CA THR A 356 -23.77 -10.36 17.06
C THR A 356 -25.19 -10.69 17.54
N ILE A 357 -25.61 -11.95 17.45
CA ILE A 357 -26.92 -12.41 17.93
C ILE A 357 -27.05 -12.22 19.46
N GLU A 358 -26.02 -12.57 20.21
CA GLU A 358 -26.01 -12.39 21.68
C GLU A 358 -26.26 -10.94 22.07
N VAL A 359 -25.57 -9.99 21.39
CA VAL A 359 -25.69 -8.56 21.68
C VAL A 359 -27.03 -7.98 21.19
N ILE A 360 -27.56 -8.47 20.05
CA ILE A 360 -28.87 -8.09 19.55
C ILE A 360 -29.99 -8.49 20.53
N ASN A 361 -29.88 -9.65 21.15
CA ASN A 361 -30.87 -10.14 22.12
C ASN A 361 -30.96 -9.28 23.39
N GLU A 362 -29.97 -8.41 23.64
CA GLU A 362 -29.99 -7.44 24.73
C GLU A 362 -30.73 -6.14 24.37
N CYS A 363 -31.12 -5.94 23.10
CA CYS A 363 -31.78 -4.72 22.63
C CYS A 363 -33.29 -4.82 22.74
N ASP A 364 -33.93 -3.63 22.98
CA ASP A 364 -35.38 -3.50 23.14
C ASP A 364 -36.11 -3.50 21.81
N ALA A 365 -35.45 -3.03 20.74
CA ALA A 365 -36.02 -2.95 19.40
C ALA A 365 -34.98 -3.25 18.32
N LEU A 366 -35.48 -3.69 17.16
CA LEU A 366 -34.68 -3.96 15.97
C LEU A 366 -35.14 -3.07 14.81
N PHE A 367 -34.17 -2.39 14.17
CA PHE A 367 -34.37 -1.73 12.89
C PHE A 367 -33.73 -2.58 11.80
N TRP A 368 -34.58 -3.15 10.94
CA TRP A 368 -34.09 -3.91 9.79
C TRP A 368 -33.85 -2.99 8.59
N VAL A 369 -32.59 -2.92 8.15
CA VAL A 369 -32.18 -2.08 7.03
C VAL A 369 -32.03 -2.93 5.77
N PHE A 370 -32.72 -2.56 4.70
CA PHE A 370 -32.67 -3.22 3.40
C PHE A 370 -32.05 -2.29 2.36
N ASP A 371 -31.17 -2.85 1.51
CA ASP A 371 -30.72 -2.14 0.32
C ASP A 371 -31.78 -2.28 -0.79
N VAL A 372 -32.36 -1.18 -1.20
CA VAL A 372 -33.39 -1.13 -2.25
C VAL A 372 -32.84 -1.61 -3.60
N ASN A 373 -31.53 -1.50 -3.84
CA ASN A 373 -30.90 -1.87 -5.10
C ASN A 373 -30.41 -3.32 -5.14
N ALA A 374 -30.31 -4.00 -4.01
CA ALA A 374 -29.74 -5.35 -3.92
C ALA A 374 -30.70 -6.48 -4.36
N GLY A 375 -31.94 -6.17 -4.73
CA GLY A 375 -32.91 -7.19 -5.12
C GLY A 375 -33.46 -7.98 -3.92
N LYS A 376 -33.72 -9.28 -4.10
CA LYS A 376 -34.27 -10.13 -3.01
C LYS A 376 -33.18 -10.40 -1.98
N SER A 377 -33.46 -10.09 -0.69
CA SER A 377 -32.66 -10.57 0.44
C SER A 377 -32.53 -12.10 0.40
N THR A 378 -31.32 -12.60 0.49
CA THR A 378 -31.05 -14.05 0.53
C THR A 378 -31.34 -14.65 1.88
N ASP A 379 -31.30 -13.84 2.95
CA ASP A 379 -31.59 -14.27 4.31
C ASP A 379 -33.06 -14.03 4.67
N ASN A 380 -33.71 -15.07 5.16
CA ASN A 380 -35.09 -14.97 5.58
C ASN A 380 -35.16 -14.28 6.95
N PRO A 381 -35.58 -12.99 7.02
CA PRO A 381 -35.63 -12.24 8.27
C PRO A 381 -36.59 -12.88 9.31
N LEU A 382 -37.47 -13.77 8.85
CA LEU A 382 -38.40 -14.53 9.70
C LEU A 382 -37.70 -15.54 10.62
N ASN A 383 -36.51 -16.00 10.28
CA ASN A 383 -35.77 -16.93 11.14
C ASN A 383 -35.12 -16.25 12.36
N LEU A 384 -34.68 -14.99 12.19
CA LEU A 384 -34.18 -14.19 13.31
C LEU A 384 -35.31 -13.72 14.22
N SER A 385 -36.47 -13.35 13.66
CA SER A 385 -37.63 -12.98 14.47
C SER A 385 -38.18 -14.16 15.28
N LYS A 386 -38.02 -15.40 14.80
CA LYS A 386 -38.41 -16.59 15.55
C LYS A 386 -37.48 -16.92 16.71
N SER A 387 -36.16 -16.69 16.54
CA SER A 387 -35.18 -16.88 17.62
C SER A 387 -35.26 -15.79 18.70
N THR A 388 -35.70 -14.58 18.34
CA THR A 388 -35.87 -13.46 19.27
C THR A 388 -37.26 -13.37 19.89
N SER A 389 -38.31 -13.90 19.22
CA SER A 389 -39.68 -13.85 19.70
C SER A 389 -40.00 -14.84 20.82
N THR A 390 -39.14 -15.85 21.06
CA THR A 390 -39.31 -16.79 22.17
C THR A 390 -38.91 -16.19 23.53
N SER A 391 -38.33 -15.00 23.55
CA SER A 391 -37.91 -14.34 24.81
C SER A 391 -38.69 -13.08 25.18
N ARG A 392 -39.70 -12.65 24.38
CA ARG A 392 -40.47 -11.43 24.67
C ARG A 392 -41.96 -11.53 24.31
N CYS A 393 -42.68 -12.47 24.93
CA CYS A 393 -44.10 -12.33 25.18
C CYS A 393 -44.28 -12.39 26.69
N MET A 394 -44.06 -11.26 27.38
CA MET A 394 -44.77 -10.79 28.55
C MET A 394 -44.42 -9.31 28.78
#